data_12b19dc50cb80b0adb2a232612cc8dcb
#
_entry.id   12b19dc50cb80b0adb2a232612cc8dcb
#
_cell.length_a   1.000
_cell.length_b   1.000
_cell.length_c   1.000
_cell.angle_alpha   90.00
_cell.angle_beta   90.00
_cell.angle_gamma   90.00
#
_symmetry.space_group_name_H-M   'P 1'
#
loop_
_entity.id
_entity.type
_entity.pdbx_description
1 polymer ?
#
loop_
_entity_poly.entity_id
_entity_poly.type
_entity_poly.pdbx_seq_one_letter_code
_entity_poly.pdbx_strand_id
1 'polypeptide(L)'
;MSYIGLAPGMRREITATKHWFQAMDNFTRVFAIRPGEKVLILADPLLDTRVIDAVIGIANARGAQVRVYMEPSTRVTAMPEAAKPLLESADFVVSTWFCSIIDPFCIAMRQRGQRWVKITYFRNLDLLETPQGRFPVELVGEIIRATARAMPDADFTLQWSDVRGSDFCIGYTREMRNNLLAGNRWRGRMLADEPGCYVHYLPTHGPNLWDRTAHKNDNAAPVAMSGTIYPTWAVGFEKPWSERIGCRFEGDTIVEVTGESDIAKVLRTMLLGGRLIELGCGFNPKAQRHTVYPAGSNNPGALHFGIDLARPDEYIRRVMPDWEEPPVHMDLVTLDSTVESITANARQRLLDGGFLTALRDPAVVVAAAVYGDPIALLETET
;
A
#
# COMPACT_ATOMS: atom_id res chain seq x y z
N MET A 1 10.36 -37.68 -19.45
CA MET A 1 9.30 -38.60 -18.99
C MET A 1 7.96 -37.95 -19.29
N SER A 2 7.19 -38.54 -20.21
CA SER A 2 5.80 -38.13 -20.39
C SER A 2 5.01 -38.66 -19.21
N TYR A 3 4.35 -37.76 -18.47
CA TYR A 3 3.37 -38.15 -17.47
C TYR A 3 2.17 -38.76 -18.19
N ILE A 4 2.21 -40.08 -18.32
CA ILE A 4 1.09 -40.84 -18.84
C ILE A 4 -0.01 -40.77 -17.80
N GLY A 5 -1.10 -40.08 -18.12
CA GLY A 5 -2.35 -40.18 -17.37
C GLY A 5 -2.94 -38.91 -16.77
N LEU A 6 -2.28 -37.75 -16.86
CA LEU A 6 -2.92 -36.50 -16.39
C LEU A 6 -3.63 -35.79 -17.55
N ALA A 7 -4.95 -35.73 -17.47
CA ALA A 7 -5.74 -34.89 -18.38
C ALA A 7 -5.34 -33.41 -18.24
N PRO A 8 -5.45 -32.59 -19.33
CA PRO A 8 -5.10 -31.17 -19.28
C PRO A 8 -5.80 -30.39 -18.14
N GLY A 9 -7.02 -30.79 -17.79
CA GLY A 9 -7.76 -30.20 -16.65
C GLY A 9 -7.10 -30.44 -15.31
N MET A 10 -6.61 -31.67 -15.05
CA MET A 10 -5.93 -32.02 -13.80
C MET A 10 -4.64 -31.22 -13.58
N ARG A 11 -3.94 -30.83 -14.66
CA ARG A 11 -2.75 -29.96 -14.54
C ARG A 11 -3.11 -28.57 -14.05
N ARG A 12 -4.26 -28.03 -14.50
CA ARG A 12 -4.75 -26.71 -14.03
C ARG A 12 -5.13 -26.77 -12.57
N GLU A 13 -5.81 -27.81 -12.13
CA GLU A 13 -6.21 -28.00 -10.75
C GLU A 13 -4.99 -28.14 -9.82
N ILE A 14 -3.98 -28.89 -10.20
CA ILE A 14 -2.73 -29.02 -9.43
C ILE A 14 -1.99 -27.68 -9.34
N THR A 15 -1.96 -26.90 -10.41
CA THR A 15 -1.32 -25.60 -10.42
C THR A 15 -2.09 -24.61 -9.54
N ALA A 16 -3.40 -24.56 -9.65
CA ALA A 16 -4.25 -23.73 -8.78
C ALA A 16 -4.05 -24.08 -7.30
N THR A 17 -4.06 -25.36 -6.97
CA THR A 17 -3.80 -25.83 -5.60
C THR A 17 -2.42 -25.39 -5.09
N LYS A 18 -1.36 -25.50 -5.91
CA LYS A 18 -0.03 -25.00 -5.56
C LYS A 18 -0.03 -23.50 -5.30
N HIS A 19 -0.66 -22.72 -6.15
CA HIS A 19 -0.76 -21.27 -6.00
C HIS A 19 -1.51 -20.89 -4.73
N TRP A 20 -2.58 -21.61 -4.43
CA TRP A 20 -3.34 -21.44 -3.20
C TRP A 20 -2.47 -21.66 -1.95
N PHE A 21 -1.74 -22.76 -1.89
CA PHE A 21 -0.86 -23.05 -0.75
C PHE A 21 0.24 -21.98 -0.58
N GLN A 22 0.83 -21.52 -1.67
CA GLN A 22 1.81 -20.42 -1.61
C GLN A 22 1.21 -19.12 -1.06
N ALA A 23 0.01 -18.79 -1.51
CA ALA A 23 -0.71 -17.61 -1.05
C ALA A 23 -1.08 -17.71 0.44
N MET A 24 -1.57 -18.88 0.87
CA MET A 24 -1.95 -19.12 2.26
C MET A 24 -0.75 -19.13 3.20
N ASP A 25 0.40 -19.66 2.76
CA ASP A 25 1.64 -19.59 3.53
C ASP A 25 2.06 -18.13 3.75
N ASN A 26 2.04 -17.33 2.69
CA ASN A 26 2.34 -15.89 2.74
C ASN A 26 1.37 -15.15 3.67
N PHE A 27 0.07 -15.40 3.52
CA PHE A 27 -0.98 -14.84 4.35
C PHE A 27 -0.82 -15.20 5.83
N THR A 28 -0.51 -16.46 6.12
CA THR A 28 -0.24 -16.94 7.48
C THR A 28 0.94 -16.23 8.13
N ARG A 29 2.01 -15.97 7.37
CA ARG A 29 3.20 -15.29 7.88
C ARG A 29 2.95 -13.84 8.23
N VAL A 30 2.15 -13.13 7.42
CA VAL A 30 1.78 -11.72 7.68
C VAL A 30 1.19 -11.53 9.06
N PHE A 31 0.29 -12.41 9.47
CA PHE A 31 -0.38 -12.27 10.77
C PHE A 31 0.53 -12.56 11.96
N ALA A 32 1.50 -13.46 11.83
CA ALA A 32 2.40 -13.82 12.91
C ALA A 32 1.70 -14.12 14.25
N ILE A 33 0.51 -14.75 14.21
CA ILE A 33 -0.31 -15.08 15.39
C ILE A 33 0.46 -16.07 16.29
N ARG A 34 0.45 -15.81 17.59
CA ARG A 34 1.17 -16.60 18.58
C ARG A 34 0.22 -17.54 19.34
N PRO A 35 0.74 -18.66 19.88
CA PRO A 35 -0.06 -19.56 20.71
C PRO A 35 -0.70 -18.85 21.91
N GLY A 36 -1.99 -19.11 22.14
CA GLY A 36 -2.73 -18.58 23.28
C GLY A 36 -3.22 -17.13 23.15
N GLU A 37 -2.87 -16.43 22.07
CA GLU A 37 -3.33 -15.05 21.86
C GLU A 37 -4.86 -14.96 21.69
N LYS A 38 -5.40 -13.85 22.11
CA LYS A 38 -6.79 -13.46 21.86
C LYS A 38 -6.84 -12.62 20.59
N VAL A 39 -7.36 -13.20 19.53
CA VAL A 39 -7.50 -12.56 18.21
C VAL A 39 -8.90 -11.98 18.06
N LEU A 40 -9.01 -10.71 17.72
CA LEU A 40 -10.26 -10.05 17.37
C LEU A 40 -10.28 -9.73 15.88
N ILE A 41 -11.30 -10.19 15.18
CA ILE A 41 -11.56 -9.83 13.79
C ILE A 41 -12.68 -8.77 13.79
N LEU A 42 -12.36 -7.58 13.32
CA LEU A 42 -13.30 -6.49 13.10
C LEU A 42 -13.66 -6.46 11.62
N ALA A 43 -14.85 -6.89 11.29
CA ALA A 43 -15.31 -7.08 9.92
C ALA A 43 -16.50 -6.18 9.57
N ASP A 44 -16.70 -5.95 8.29
CA ASP A 44 -17.89 -5.34 7.71
C ASP A 44 -18.55 -6.29 6.70
N PRO A 45 -19.80 -6.02 6.26
CA PRO A 45 -20.55 -6.93 5.39
C PRO A 45 -19.96 -7.16 3.99
N LEU A 46 -19.00 -6.35 3.58
CA LEU A 46 -18.34 -6.48 2.27
C LEU A 46 -17.13 -7.42 2.32
N LEU A 47 -16.68 -7.83 3.51
CA LEU A 47 -15.57 -8.76 3.62
C LEU A 47 -16.02 -10.16 3.20
N ASP A 48 -15.25 -10.77 2.32
CA ASP A 48 -15.46 -12.17 1.94
C ASP A 48 -15.37 -13.08 3.17
N THR A 49 -16.41 -13.85 3.43
CA THR A 49 -16.46 -14.75 4.60
C THR A 49 -15.33 -15.77 4.60
N ARG A 50 -14.85 -16.18 3.43
CA ARG A 50 -13.67 -17.06 3.28
C ARG A 50 -12.40 -16.43 3.85
N VAL A 51 -12.26 -15.11 3.82
CA VAL A 51 -11.14 -14.40 4.47
C VAL A 51 -11.24 -14.53 5.99
N ILE A 52 -12.46 -14.36 6.55
CA ILE A 52 -12.70 -14.56 7.98
C ILE A 52 -12.35 -15.99 8.36
N ASP A 53 -12.83 -16.98 7.61
CA ASP A 53 -12.58 -18.40 7.86
C ASP A 53 -11.09 -18.75 7.77
N ALA A 54 -10.36 -18.15 6.82
CA ALA A 54 -8.92 -18.31 6.69
C ALA A 54 -8.18 -17.79 7.93
N VAL A 55 -8.53 -16.59 8.42
CA VAL A 55 -7.92 -16.02 9.64
C VAL A 55 -8.25 -16.87 10.87
N ILE A 56 -9.50 -17.32 11.00
CA ILE A 56 -9.91 -18.24 12.06
C ILE A 56 -9.09 -19.55 12.00
N GLY A 57 -8.96 -20.12 10.81
CA GLY A 57 -8.16 -21.34 10.59
C GLY A 57 -6.70 -21.17 11.00
N ILE A 58 -6.07 -20.05 10.61
CA ILE A 58 -4.70 -19.69 11.00
C ILE A 58 -4.57 -19.57 12.52
N ALA A 59 -5.49 -18.85 13.16
CA ALA A 59 -5.47 -18.64 14.60
C ALA A 59 -5.67 -19.95 15.38
N ASN A 60 -6.64 -20.77 14.97
CA ASN A 60 -6.89 -22.07 15.57
C ASN A 60 -5.70 -23.02 15.44
N ALA A 61 -5.05 -23.04 14.26
CA ALA A 61 -3.84 -23.84 14.03
C ALA A 61 -2.67 -23.41 14.94
N ARG A 62 -2.68 -22.18 15.45
CA ARG A 62 -1.72 -21.66 16.42
C ARG A 62 -2.19 -21.80 17.87
N GLY A 63 -3.37 -22.35 18.13
CA GLY A 63 -3.94 -22.44 19.48
C GLY A 63 -4.37 -21.10 20.05
N ALA A 64 -4.67 -20.11 19.22
CA ALA A 64 -5.20 -18.82 19.61
C ALA A 64 -6.73 -18.86 19.79
N GLN A 65 -7.27 -17.92 20.56
CA GLN A 65 -8.73 -17.75 20.75
C GLN A 65 -9.21 -16.66 19.83
N VAL A 66 -10.26 -16.94 19.02
CA VAL A 66 -10.78 -15.98 18.05
C VAL A 66 -12.16 -15.48 18.45
N ARG A 67 -12.36 -14.18 18.28
CA ARG A 67 -13.68 -13.53 18.29
C ARG A 67 -13.86 -12.74 17.00
N VAL A 68 -15.07 -12.72 16.49
CA VAL A 68 -15.45 -11.90 15.33
C VAL A 68 -16.48 -10.89 15.79
N TYR A 69 -16.28 -9.64 15.46
CA TYR A 69 -17.27 -8.58 15.59
C TYR A 69 -17.60 -8.05 14.19
N MET A 70 -18.87 -8.12 13.82
CA MET A 70 -19.38 -7.68 12.53
C MET A 70 -20.16 -6.38 12.74
N GLU A 71 -19.68 -5.29 12.15
CA GLU A 71 -20.41 -4.03 12.12
C GLU A 71 -21.31 -4.01 10.87
N PRO A 72 -22.60 -3.64 10.98
CA PRO A 72 -23.49 -3.56 9.83
C PRO A 72 -23.10 -2.50 8.80
N SER A 73 -22.39 -1.47 9.21
CA SER A 73 -21.91 -0.41 8.32
C SER A 73 -20.75 -0.89 7.45
N THR A 74 -20.79 -0.56 6.17
CA THR A 74 -19.68 -0.78 5.24
C THR A 74 -18.54 0.23 5.42
N ARG A 75 -18.76 1.26 6.24
CA ARG A 75 -17.78 2.33 6.51
C ARG A 75 -17.79 2.68 8.00
N VAL A 76 -16.86 2.08 8.69
CA VAL A 76 -16.67 2.36 10.11
C VAL A 76 -15.58 3.43 10.23
N THR A 77 -16.00 4.68 10.36
CA THR A 77 -15.11 5.86 10.46
C THR A 77 -14.71 6.19 11.89
N ALA A 78 -15.51 5.74 12.89
CA ALA A 78 -15.19 5.83 14.29
C ALA A 78 -15.36 4.47 14.98
N MET A 79 -14.63 4.22 16.06
CA MET A 79 -14.71 2.96 16.81
C MET A 79 -16.07 2.83 17.50
N PRO A 80 -16.90 1.81 17.15
CA PRO A 80 -18.16 1.58 17.82
C PRO A 80 -17.98 1.29 19.32
N GLU A 81 -18.81 1.89 20.16
CA GLU A 81 -18.72 1.72 21.61
C GLU A 81 -18.83 0.24 22.03
N ALA A 82 -19.67 -0.53 21.35
CA ALA A 82 -19.85 -1.96 21.61
C ALA A 82 -18.60 -2.80 21.29
N ALA A 83 -17.72 -2.33 20.40
CA ALA A 83 -16.50 -3.02 20.04
C ALA A 83 -15.33 -2.73 21.00
N LYS A 84 -15.35 -1.60 21.70
CA LYS A 84 -14.24 -1.17 22.58
C LYS A 84 -13.84 -2.20 23.64
N PRO A 85 -14.76 -2.81 24.42
CA PRO A 85 -14.39 -3.83 25.42
C PRO A 85 -13.76 -5.09 24.80
N LEU A 86 -14.19 -5.45 23.59
CA LEU A 86 -13.59 -6.57 22.86
C LEU A 86 -12.17 -6.24 22.43
N LEU A 87 -11.97 -5.02 21.95
CA LEU A 87 -10.67 -4.52 21.52
C LEU A 87 -9.69 -4.44 22.70
N GLU A 88 -10.12 -3.93 23.85
CA GLU A 88 -9.30 -3.87 25.08
C GLU A 88 -8.85 -5.25 25.56
N SER A 89 -9.64 -6.28 25.32
CA SER A 89 -9.35 -7.66 25.72
C SER A 89 -8.51 -8.44 24.72
N ALA A 90 -8.26 -7.90 23.52
CA ALA A 90 -7.55 -8.58 22.45
C ALA A 90 -6.04 -8.30 22.50
N ASP A 91 -5.24 -9.30 22.14
CA ASP A 91 -3.79 -9.19 21.94
C ASP A 91 -3.44 -8.83 20.51
N PHE A 92 -4.27 -9.30 19.58
CA PHE A 92 -4.07 -9.18 18.14
C PHE A 92 -5.38 -8.81 17.44
N VAL A 93 -5.34 -7.87 16.52
CA VAL A 93 -6.52 -7.37 15.80
C VAL A 93 -6.33 -7.48 14.30
N VAL A 94 -7.34 -8.04 13.63
CA VAL A 94 -7.49 -8.00 12.18
C VAL A 94 -8.68 -7.10 11.86
N SER A 95 -8.52 -6.11 11.00
CA SER A 95 -9.57 -5.12 10.75
C SER A 95 -9.74 -4.78 9.28
N THR A 96 -10.99 -4.69 8.83
CA THR A 96 -11.35 -4.05 7.55
C THR A 96 -11.69 -2.57 7.73
N TRP A 97 -11.87 -2.10 8.94
CA TRP A 97 -12.43 -0.78 9.23
C TRP A 97 -11.43 0.35 8.99
N PHE A 98 -11.95 1.44 8.42
CA PHE A 98 -11.13 2.64 8.17
C PHE A 98 -10.66 3.30 9.47
N CYS A 99 -11.53 3.37 10.49
CA CYS A 99 -11.19 3.95 11.79
C CYS A 99 -9.98 3.28 12.45
N SER A 100 -9.67 2.03 12.11
CA SER A 100 -8.50 1.34 12.67
C SER A 100 -7.17 2.10 12.43
N ILE A 101 -7.13 2.99 11.44
CA ILE A 101 -5.96 3.82 11.11
C ILE A 101 -5.86 5.01 12.06
N ILE A 102 -6.94 5.79 12.16
CA ILE A 102 -6.94 7.17 12.66
C ILE A 102 -7.65 7.35 13.99
N ASP A 103 -8.51 6.42 14.39
CA ASP A 103 -9.28 6.55 15.62
C ASP A 103 -8.34 6.58 16.85
N PRO A 104 -8.47 7.59 17.72
CA PRO A 104 -7.60 7.73 18.90
C PRO A 104 -7.60 6.51 19.82
N PHE A 105 -8.74 5.83 19.94
CA PHE A 105 -8.83 4.62 20.76
C PHE A 105 -7.99 3.47 20.15
N CYS A 106 -8.07 3.26 18.83
CA CYS A 106 -7.25 2.27 18.15
C CYS A 106 -5.74 2.60 18.26
N ILE A 107 -5.39 3.87 18.13
CA ILE A 107 -4.01 4.34 18.30
C ILE A 107 -3.52 4.03 19.72
N ALA A 108 -4.33 4.35 20.74
CA ALA A 108 -3.99 4.07 22.14
C ALA A 108 -3.78 2.57 22.40
N MET A 109 -4.58 1.69 21.79
CA MET A 109 -4.39 0.24 21.93
C MET A 109 -3.06 -0.22 21.31
N ARG A 110 -2.69 0.30 20.14
CA ARG A 110 -1.37 0.01 19.54
C ARG A 110 -0.23 0.51 20.42
N GLN A 111 -0.34 1.70 20.98
CA GLN A 111 0.67 2.25 21.92
C GLN A 111 0.84 1.39 23.19
N ARG A 112 -0.18 0.63 23.59
CA ARG A 112 -0.09 -0.39 24.66
C ARG A 112 0.51 -1.71 24.21
N GLY A 113 0.92 -1.83 22.97
CA GLY A 113 1.56 -3.02 22.41
C GLY A 113 0.65 -3.95 21.64
N GLN A 114 -0.64 -3.64 21.48
CA GLN A 114 -1.57 -4.46 20.68
C GLN A 114 -1.13 -4.49 19.22
N ARG A 115 -1.11 -5.66 18.61
CA ARG A 115 -0.65 -5.86 17.23
C ARG A 115 -1.83 -5.86 16.26
N TRP A 116 -1.66 -5.23 15.10
CA TRP A 116 -2.73 -5.02 14.14
C TRP A 116 -2.34 -5.40 12.72
N VAL A 117 -3.29 -6.02 12.02
CA VAL A 117 -3.27 -6.17 10.56
C VAL A 117 -4.54 -5.56 9.98
N LYS A 118 -4.38 -4.58 9.13
CA LYS A 118 -5.47 -4.03 8.35
C LYS A 118 -5.58 -4.73 7.01
N ILE A 119 -6.77 -5.24 6.70
CA ILE A 119 -7.10 -5.94 5.47
C ILE A 119 -8.23 -5.28 4.69
N THR A 120 -8.38 -3.96 4.80
CA THR A 120 -9.52 -3.20 4.24
C THR A 120 -9.75 -3.46 2.76
N TYR A 121 -8.67 -3.58 1.99
CA TYR A 121 -8.76 -3.81 0.55
C TYR A 121 -8.81 -5.30 0.18
N PHE A 122 -8.73 -6.16 1.16
CA PHE A 122 -8.75 -7.61 1.00
C PHE A 122 -10.18 -8.14 1.10
N ARG A 123 -11.02 -7.70 0.17
CA ARG A 123 -12.45 -8.02 0.17
C ARG A 123 -12.79 -9.34 -0.49
N ASN A 124 -11.82 -9.94 -1.17
CA ASN A 124 -11.98 -11.18 -1.91
C ASN A 124 -10.75 -12.06 -1.70
N LEU A 125 -10.99 -13.29 -1.25
CA LEU A 125 -9.93 -14.26 -1.01
C LEU A 125 -9.18 -14.64 -2.31
N ASP A 126 -9.83 -14.55 -3.46
CA ASP A 126 -9.23 -14.86 -4.76
C ASP A 126 -8.05 -13.91 -5.10
N LEU A 127 -7.99 -12.73 -4.48
CA LEU A 127 -6.83 -11.83 -4.60
C LEU A 127 -5.52 -12.46 -4.10
N LEU A 128 -5.60 -13.44 -3.19
CA LEU A 128 -4.42 -14.19 -2.72
C LEU A 128 -3.79 -15.03 -3.81
N GLU A 129 -4.59 -15.56 -4.75
CA GLU A 129 -4.09 -16.42 -5.83
C GLU A 129 -3.37 -15.65 -6.93
N THR A 130 -3.49 -14.32 -6.93
CA THR A 130 -2.81 -13.47 -7.90
C THR A 130 -1.28 -13.56 -7.77
N PRO A 131 -0.50 -13.28 -8.81
CA PRO A 131 0.95 -13.28 -8.72
C PRO A 131 1.48 -12.40 -7.59
N GLN A 132 0.90 -11.21 -7.37
CA GLN A 132 1.27 -10.32 -6.28
C GLN A 132 0.92 -10.88 -4.89
N GLY A 133 -0.20 -11.59 -4.75
CA GLY A 133 -0.61 -12.22 -3.49
C GLY A 133 0.31 -13.37 -3.07
N ARG A 134 0.92 -14.04 -4.04
CA ARG A 134 1.85 -15.15 -3.84
C ARG A 134 3.30 -14.72 -3.65
N PHE A 135 3.62 -13.46 -3.96
CA PHE A 135 4.98 -12.95 -3.83
C PHE A 135 5.39 -12.87 -2.35
N PRO A 136 6.59 -13.36 -1.97
CA PRO A 136 7.00 -13.41 -0.57
C PRO A 136 7.02 -12.03 0.09
N VAL A 137 6.30 -11.87 1.19
CA VAL A 137 6.18 -10.57 1.88
C VAL A 137 7.51 -10.10 2.46
N GLU A 138 8.35 -11.00 2.93
CA GLU A 138 9.68 -10.68 3.44
C GLU A 138 10.60 -10.14 2.35
N LEU A 139 10.42 -10.63 1.12
CA LEU A 139 11.17 -10.15 -0.03
C LEU A 139 10.73 -8.72 -0.42
N VAL A 140 9.44 -8.40 -0.30
CA VAL A 140 8.98 -7.00 -0.42
C VAL A 140 9.71 -6.12 0.61
N GLY A 141 9.81 -6.58 1.85
CA GLY A 141 10.55 -5.89 2.90
C GLY A 141 12.03 -5.68 2.55
N GLU A 142 12.68 -6.66 1.92
CA GLU A 142 14.08 -6.51 1.48
C GLU A 142 14.23 -5.51 0.32
N ILE A 143 13.32 -5.49 -0.63
CA ILE A 143 13.28 -4.51 -1.72
C ILE A 143 13.14 -3.08 -1.16
N ILE A 144 12.27 -2.89 -0.17
CA ILE A 144 12.11 -1.61 0.53
C ILE A 144 13.42 -1.18 1.20
N ARG A 145 14.06 -2.09 1.95
CA ARG A 145 15.35 -1.81 2.60
C ARG A 145 16.45 -1.50 1.59
N ALA A 146 16.50 -2.20 0.47
CA ALA A 146 17.45 -1.93 -0.61
C ALA A 146 17.22 -0.54 -1.21
N THR A 147 15.97 -0.14 -1.43
CA THR A 147 15.65 1.23 -1.88
C THR A 147 16.13 2.28 -0.87
N ALA A 148 15.89 2.05 0.42
CA ALA A 148 16.35 2.98 1.46
C ALA A 148 17.90 3.01 1.58
N ARG A 149 18.60 1.88 1.39
CA ARG A 149 20.07 1.85 1.36
C ARG A 149 20.65 2.63 0.18
N ALA A 150 19.95 2.63 -0.96
CA ALA A 150 20.36 3.41 -2.13
C ALA A 150 20.22 4.94 -1.93
N MET A 151 19.40 5.37 -0.96
CA MET A 151 19.24 6.78 -0.62
C MET A 151 20.46 7.30 0.16
N PRO A 152 20.83 8.59 0.03
CA PRO A 152 21.89 9.21 0.81
C PRO A 152 21.65 9.13 2.32
N ASP A 153 22.73 8.94 3.09
CA ASP A 153 22.68 9.00 4.57
C ASP A 153 22.82 10.45 5.08
N ALA A 154 22.00 11.32 4.54
CA ALA A 154 21.92 12.76 4.82
C ALA A 154 20.53 13.27 4.43
N ASP A 155 20.24 14.54 4.66
CA ASP A 155 19.10 15.20 4.03
C ASP A 155 19.38 15.38 2.53
N PHE A 156 18.33 15.18 1.71
CA PHE A 156 18.44 15.25 0.26
C PHE A 156 17.11 15.68 -0.38
N THR A 157 17.09 15.88 -1.67
CA THR A 157 15.88 16.11 -2.47
C THR A 157 15.56 14.86 -3.27
N LEU A 158 14.30 14.40 -3.20
CA LEU A 158 13.74 13.48 -4.20
C LEU A 158 13.20 14.32 -5.36
N GLN A 159 13.67 14.00 -6.57
CA GLN A 159 13.24 14.62 -7.82
C GLN A 159 12.46 13.61 -8.66
N TRP A 160 11.28 14.00 -9.09
CA TRP A 160 10.44 13.23 -10.03
C TRP A 160 10.48 13.84 -11.41
N SER A 161 10.61 12.98 -12.40
CA SER A 161 10.44 13.34 -13.80
C SER A 161 9.82 12.17 -14.58
N ASP A 162 9.19 12.47 -15.72
CA ASP A 162 8.68 11.48 -16.66
C ASP A 162 8.65 12.02 -18.10
N VAL A 163 8.33 11.16 -19.04
CA VAL A 163 8.22 11.53 -20.47
C VAL A 163 7.07 12.49 -20.77
N ARG A 164 6.13 12.65 -19.85
CA ARG A 164 5.02 13.61 -19.97
C ARG A 164 5.43 15.01 -19.56
N GLY A 165 6.63 15.17 -18.99
CA GLY A 165 7.18 16.43 -18.55
C GLY A 165 6.88 16.76 -17.09
N SER A 166 6.56 15.75 -16.27
CA SER A 166 6.54 15.93 -14.81
C SER A 166 7.89 16.39 -14.32
N ASP A 167 7.85 17.39 -13.43
CA ASP A 167 9.02 17.94 -12.74
C ASP A 167 8.55 18.33 -11.33
N PHE A 168 8.78 17.46 -10.37
CA PHE A 168 8.32 17.64 -9.00
C PHE A 168 9.43 17.26 -8.04
N CYS A 169 9.60 18.03 -6.98
CA CYS A 169 10.61 17.73 -5.96
C CYS A 169 10.03 17.80 -4.56
N ILE A 170 10.62 17.01 -3.66
CA ILE A 170 10.31 17.01 -2.23
C ILE A 170 11.61 16.90 -1.42
N GLY A 171 11.73 17.72 -0.37
CA GLY A 171 12.77 17.55 0.63
C GLY A 171 12.57 16.24 1.40
N TYR A 172 13.66 15.47 1.59
CA TYR A 172 13.62 14.19 2.26
C TYR A 172 14.70 14.17 3.34
N THR A 173 14.31 13.85 4.57
CA THR A 173 15.25 13.90 5.68
C THR A 173 15.96 12.55 5.88
N ARG A 174 17.16 12.61 6.45
CA ARG A 174 17.89 11.42 6.90
C ARG A 174 17.04 10.55 7.83
N GLU A 175 16.23 11.17 8.71
CA GLU A 175 15.32 10.45 9.59
C GLU A 175 14.26 9.65 8.82
N MET A 176 13.61 10.26 7.82
CA MET A 176 12.66 9.57 6.95
C MET A 176 13.27 8.35 6.26
N ARG A 177 14.48 8.51 5.74
CA ARG A 177 15.24 7.40 5.14
C ARG A 177 15.53 6.29 6.16
N ASN A 178 15.95 6.63 7.37
CA ASN A 178 16.25 5.66 8.41
C ASN A 178 14.99 4.94 8.91
N ASN A 179 13.87 5.62 9.01
CA ASN A 179 12.57 5.01 9.33
C ASN A 179 12.13 4.02 8.24
N LEU A 180 12.33 4.35 6.96
CA LEU A 180 12.06 3.43 5.86
C LEU A 180 12.97 2.20 5.94
N LEU A 181 14.26 2.39 6.20
CA LEU A 181 15.25 1.32 6.34
C LEU A 181 14.93 0.38 7.50
N ALA A 182 14.49 0.93 8.63
CA ALA A 182 14.12 0.17 9.82
C ALA A 182 12.74 -0.51 9.71
N GLY A 183 11.96 -0.20 8.67
CA GLY A 183 10.58 -0.68 8.55
C GLY A 183 9.61 -0.03 9.56
N ASN A 184 9.97 1.12 10.14
CA ASN A 184 9.16 1.82 11.13
C ASN A 184 8.13 2.75 10.48
N ARG A 185 8.23 3.00 9.19
CA ARG A 185 7.26 3.81 8.48
C ARG A 185 5.89 3.15 8.43
N TRP A 186 4.88 4.00 8.30
CA TRP A 186 3.54 3.59 7.94
C TRP A 186 3.56 2.63 6.75
N ARG A 187 2.91 1.48 6.92
CA ARG A 187 2.95 0.37 5.94
C ARG A 187 4.35 -0.20 5.66
N GLY A 188 5.37 0.18 6.45
CA GLY A 188 6.75 -0.30 6.27
C GLY A 188 6.99 -1.71 6.79
N ARG A 189 6.12 -2.18 7.69
CA ARG A 189 6.19 -3.55 8.19
C ARG A 189 5.36 -4.48 7.34
N MET A 190 5.99 -5.60 6.99
CA MET A 190 5.34 -6.67 6.24
C MET A 190 4.76 -7.76 7.13
N LEU A 191 5.23 -7.87 8.38
CA LEU A 191 4.80 -8.87 9.35
C LEU A 191 4.30 -8.19 10.63
N ALA A 192 3.22 -8.75 11.20
CA ALA A 192 2.66 -8.27 12.46
C ALA A 192 3.32 -8.97 13.67
N ASP A 193 4.64 -8.91 13.76
CA ASP A 193 5.47 -9.69 14.69
C ASP A 193 5.94 -8.92 15.93
N GLU A 194 5.85 -7.59 15.93
CA GLU A 194 6.29 -6.75 17.05
C GLU A 194 5.14 -6.07 17.79
N PRO A 195 5.30 -5.84 19.11
CA PRO A 195 4.31 -5.11 19.89
C PRO A 195 4.01 -3.72 19.31
N GLY A 196 2.73 -3.35 19.23
CA GLY A 196 2.28 -2.06 18.73
C GLY A 196 2.35 -1.89 17.22
N CYS A 197 2.79 -2.90 16.48
CA CYS A 197 2.89 -2.81 15.03
C CYS A 197 1.51 -2.70 14.37
N TYR A 198 1.50 -2.01 13.25
CA TYR A 198 0.35 -1.91 12.37
C TYR A 198 0.77 -2.28 10.95
N VAL A 199 0.30 -3.41 10.48
CA VAL A 199 0.55 -3.88 9.12
C VAL A 199 -0.67 -3.56 8.26
N HIS A 200 -0.48 -2.78 7.23
CA HIS A 200 -1.51 -2.58 6.22
C HIS A 200 -1.28 -3.60 5.10
N TYR A 201 -1.92 -4.74 5.21
CA TYR A 201 -1.74 -5.81 4.25
C TYR A 201 -2.55 -5.56 2.99
N LEU A 202 -1.83 -5.21 1.95
CA LEU A 202 -2.24 -5.27 0.57
C LEU A 202 -1.23 -6.14 -0.16
N PRO A 203 -1.63 -7.14 -0.93
CA PRO A 203 -0.69 -8.00 -1.65
C PRO A 203 0.27 -7.24 -2.58
N THR A 204 -0.15 -6.05 -3.00
CA THR A 204 0.60 -5.18 -3.93
C THR A 204 1.36 -4.06 -3.24
N HIS A 205 1.08 -3.80 -1.96
CA HIS A 205 1.44 -2.54 -1.32
C HIS A 205 2.73 -2.64 -0.52
N GLY A 206 3.59 -1.65 -0.73
CA GLY A 206 4.69 -1.33 0.17
C GLY A 206 4.39 -0.10 1.02
N PRO A 207 5.33 0.39 1.81
CA PRO A 207 5.20 1.65 2.52
C PRO A 207 5.19 2.81 1.52
N ASN A 208 4.57 3.91 1.93
CA ASN A 208 4.75 5.14 1.20
C ASN A 208 6.19 5.64 1.37
N LEU A 209 6.76 6.22 0.33
CA LEU A 209 8.07 6.90 0.43
C LEU A 209 7.98 8.11 1.35
N TRP A 210 6.84 8.82 1.32
CA TRP A 210 6.56 9.94 2.20
C TRP A 210 5.08 9.97 2.59
N ASP A 211 4.82 10.38 3.80
CA ASP A 211 3.49 10.56 4.38
C ASP A 211 3.45 11.77 5.30
N ARG A 212 2.33 12.48 5.27
CA ARG A 212 2.12 13.64 6.11
C ARG A 212 1.50 13.35 7.47
N THR A 213 0.75 12.30 7.58
CA THR A 213 -0.17 12.08 8.70
C THR A 213 0.50 11.53 9.97
N ALA A 214 0.03 12.07 11.09
CA ALA A 214 0.64 11.94 12.42
C ALA A 214 0.38 10.61 13.17
N HIS A 215 -0.41 9.70 12.64
CA HIS A 215 -0.52 8.35 13.24
C HIS A 215 0.68 7.47 12.92
N LYS A 216 1.64 8.06 12.34
CA LYS A 216 2.91 7.53 11.91
C LYS A 216 3.95 8.02 12.86
N ASN A 217 4.90 7.17 13.13
CA ASN A 217 6.07 7.54 13.91
C ASN A 217 6.93 8.60 13.22
N ASP A 218 6.66 8.87 11.93
CA ASP A 218 7.21 10.01 11.23
C ASP A 218 6.42 11.26 11.62
N ASN A 219 6.94 12.05 12.53
CA ASN A 219 6.55 13.44 12.63
C ASN A 219 7.03 14.12 11.35
N ALA A 220 6.25 14.03 10.30
CA ALA A 220 6.58 14.73 9.07
C ALA A 220 6.50 16.23 9.36
N ALA A 221 7.63 16.81 9.75
CA ALA A 221 7.81 18.23 9.63
C ALA A 221 7.45 18.64 8.19
N PRO A 222 6.84 19.80 7.98
CA PRO A 222 6.58 20.29 6.65
C PRO A 222 7.89 20.26 5.86
N VAL A 223 7.97 19.44 4.83
CA VAL A 223 9.11 19.40 3.93
C VAL A 223 8.83 20.31 2.75
N ALA A 224 9.87 20.95 2.25
CA ALA A 224 9.80 21.75 1.04
C ALA A 224 9.39 20.82 -0.12
N MET A 225 8.37 21.21 -0.86
CA MET A 225 7.96 20.53 -2.09
C MET A 225 7.42 21.51 -3.09
N SER A 226 7.60 21.23 -4.37
CA SER A 226 7.08 22.07 -5.46
C SER A 226 7.22 21.34 -6.79
N GLY A 227 6.50 21.85 -7.79
CA GLY A 227 6.62 21.38 -9.15
C GLY A 227 5.28 20.99 -9.76
N THR A 228 5.34 20.32 -10.90
CA THR A 228 4.17 19.88 -11.65
C THR A 228 4.25 18.40 -11.95
N ILE A 229 3.17 17.69 -11.73
CA ILE A 229 3.01 16.30 -12.17
C ILE A 229 2.00 16.22 -13.31
N TYR A 230 2.19 15.26 -14.21
CA TYR A 230 1.25 14.94 -15.29
C TYR A 230 0.75 13.51 -15.12
N PRO A 231 -0.21 13.27 -14.21
CA PRO A 231 -0.71 11.93 -13.96
C PRO A 231 -1.35 11.34 -15.22
N THR A 232 -1.29 10.03 -15.33
CA THR A 232 -1.90 9.28 -16.42
C THR A 232 -3.24 8.68 -16.03
N TRP A 233 -3.49 8.58 -14.74
CA TRP A 233 -4.68 7.98 -14.19
C TRP A 233 -4.96 8.49 -12.77
N ALA A 234 -6.18 8.30 -12.30
CA ALA A 234 -6.55 8.52 -10.90
C ALA A 234 -7.51 7.43 -10.43
N VAL A 235 -7.44 7.10 -9.14
CA VAL A 235 -8.39 6.17 -8.51
C VAL A 235 -9.81 6.74 -8.65
N GLY A 236 -10.74 5.88 -9.09
CA GLY A 236 -12.11 6.26 -9.39
C GLY A 236 -12.40 6.50 -10.88
N PHE A 237 -11.39 6.48 -11.73
CA PHE A 237 -11.54 6.52 -13.20
C PHE A 237 -11.34 5.13 -13.78
N GLU A 238 -12.15 4.75 -14.78
CA GLU A 238 -12.15 3.40 -15.34
C GLU A 238 -10.85 3.04 -16.08
N LYS A 239 -10.18 4.05 -16.65
CA LYS A 239 -8.99 3.84 -17.48
C LYS A 239 -8.06 5.05 -17.47
N PRO A 240 -6.78 4.84 -17.80
CA PRO A 240 -5.85 5.92 -18.05
C PRO A 240 -6.31 6.84 -19.17
N TRP A 241 -5.88 8.10 -19.12
CA TRP A 241 -6.13 9.11 -20.16
C TRP A 241 -4.84 9.49 -20.90
N SER A 242 -5.00 9.89 -22.15
CA SER A 242 -3.89 10.31 -23.03
C SER A 242 -3.59 11.81 -22.93
N GLU A 243 -4.57 12.64 -22.55
CA GLU A 243 -4.38 14.06 -22.42
C GLU A 243 -3.31 14.39 -21.37
N ARG A 244 -2.53 15.43 -21.63
CA ARG A 244 -1.54 15.93 -20.70
C ARG A 244 -2.21 16.90 -19.70
N ILE A 245 -2.74 16.35 -18.62
CA ILE A 245 -3.35 17.11 -17.52
C ILE A 245 -2.28 17.36 -16.46
N GLY A 246 -1.96 18.64 -16.19
CA GLY A 246 -0.95 19.03 -15.23
C GLY A 246 -1.56 19.41 -13.89
N CYS A 247 -0.94 18.96 -12.78
CA CYS A 247 -1.25 19.39 -11.42
C CYS A 247 0.00 20.10 -10.86
N ARG A 248 -0.08 21.42 -10.66
CA ARG A 248 1.02 22.22 -10.12
C ARG A 248 0.86 22.42 -8.62
N PHE A 249 1.96 22.18 -7.92
CA PHE A 249 2.05 22.29 -6.47
C PHE A 249 2.86 23.51 -6.04
N GLU A 250 2.36 24.23 -5.03
CA GLU A 250 3.09 25.18 -4.21
C GLU A 250 3.05 24.68 -2.76
N GLY A 251 4.20 24.25 -2.23
CA GLY A 251 4.20 23.43 -1.04
C GLY A 251 3.42 22.14 -1.31
N ASP A 252 2.63 21.71 -0.35
CA ASP A 252 1.79 20.51 -0.45
C ASP A 252 0.43 20.76 -1.16
N THR A 253 0.15 21.96 -1.60
CA THR A 253 -1.17 22.35 -2.12
C THR A 253 -1.17 22.41 -3.65
N ILE A 254 -2.20 21.85 -4.27
CA ILE A 254 -2.45 21.97 -5.71
C ILE A 254 -3.06 23.34 -5.97
N VAL A 255 -2.30 24.18 -6.68
CA VAL A 255 -2.69 25.58 -6.99
C VAL A 255 -3.19 25.73 -8.42
N GLU A 256 -2.93 24.76 -9.29
CA GLU A 256 -3.38 24.80 -10.69
C GLU A 256 -3.57 23.39 -11.24
N VAL A 257 -4.62 23.22 -12.04
CA VAL A 257 -4.87 22.01 -12.84
C VAL A 257 -5.10 22.45 -14.27
N THR A 258 -4.19 22.03 -15.17
CA THR A 258 -4.25 22.34 -16.61
C THR A 258 -4.95 21.25 -17.40
N GLY A 259 -5.33 21.54 -18.65
CA GLY A 259 -6.03 20.62 -19.55
C GLY A 259 -7.42 21.12 -19.91
N GLU A 260 -7.94 20.66 -21.05
CA GLU A 260 -9.19 21.19 -21.64
C GLU A 260 -10.30 20.13 -21.72
N SER A 261 -9.97 18.84 -21.60
CA SER A 261 -10.95 17.75 -21.66
C SER A 261 -11.97 17.80 -20.52
N ASP A 262 -13.03 17.04 -20.64
CA ASP A 262 -14.00 16.89 -19.57
C ASP A 262 -13.38 16.22 -18.32
N ILE A 263 -12.42 15.31 -18.52
CA ILE A 263 -11.62 14.76 -17.42
C ILE A 263 -10.84 15.85 -16.70
N ALA A 264 -10.16 16.74 -17.45
CA ALA A 264 -9.41 17.85 -16.86
C ALA A 264 -10.31 18.81 -16.08
N LYS A 265 -11.51 19.10 -16.57
CA LYS A 265 -12.49 19.92 -15.86
C LYS A 265 -12.96 19.29 -14.55
N VAL A 266 -13.25 17.97 -14.58
CA VAL A 266 -13.62 17.21 -13.38
C VAL A 266 -12.47 17.23 -12.39
N LEU A 267 -11.26 16.88 -12.80
CA LEU A 267 -10.09 16.88 -11.93
C LEU A 267 -9.79 18.26 -11.35
N ARG A 268 -9.95 19.34 -12.14
CA ARG A 268 -9.77 20.72 -11.65
C ARG A 268 -10.75 21.03 -10.53
N THR A 269 -12.01 20.65 -10.67
CA THR A 269 -13.04 20.86 -9.64
C THR A 269 -12.69 20.11 -8.35
N MET A 270 -12.15 18.89 -8.46
CA MET A 270 -11.86 18.03 -7.32
C MET A 270 -10.54 18.36 -6.64
N LEU A 271 -9.50 18.65 -7.42
CA LEU A 271 -8.13 18.70 -6.94
C LEU A 271 -7.64 20.10 -6.54
N LEU A 272 -8.24 21.16 -7.08
CA LEU A 272 -7.78 22.53 -6.78
C LEU A 272 -7.93 22.85 -5.29
N GLY A 273 -6.83 23.23 -4.64
CA GLY A 273 -6.74 23.44 -3.20
C GLY A 273 -6.57 22.14 -2.39
N GLY A 274 -6.55 20.99 -3.05
CA GLY A 274 -6.24 19.71 -2.43
C GLY A 274 -4.79 19.64 -1.95
N ARG A 275 -4.51 18.79 -0.98
CA ARG A 275 -3.20 18.71 -0.30
C ARG A 275 -2.59 17.34 -0.47
N LEU A 276 -1.32 17.31 -0.89
CA LEU A 276 -0.54 16.09 -0.93
C LEU A 276 -0.33 15.56 0.50
N ILE A 277 -0.74 14.35 0.76
CA ILE A 277 -0.58 13.70 2.06
C ILE A 277 0.29 12.45 2.00
N GLU A 278 0.44 11.84 0.83
CA GLU A 278 1.29 10.67 0.66
C GLU A 278 1.91 10.59 -0.74
N LEU A 279 3.10 10.02 -0.78
CA LEU A 279 3.78 9.59 -1.99
C LEU A 279 4.03 8.09 -1.88
N GLY A 280 3.26 7.33 -2.62
CA GLY A 280 3.38 5.89 -2.65
C GLY A 280 4.26 5.41 -3.80
N CYS A 281 4.89 4.26 -3.59
CA CYS A 281 5.66 3.55 -4.60
C CYS A 281 5.34 2.05 -4.52
N GLY A 282 5.24 1.37 -5.64
CA GLY A 282 5.10 -0.07 -5.70
C GLY A 282 6.44 -0.77 -5.46
N PHE A 283 6.44 -1.78 -4.59
CA PHE A 283 7.62 -2.60 -4.28
C PHE A 283 7.45 -4.08 -4.61
N ASN A 284 6.25 -4.49 -4.98
CA ASN A 284 5.98 -5.88 -5.37
C ASN A 284 6.11 -6.03 -6.89
N PRO A 285 7.14 -6.71 -7.41
CA PRO A 285 7.38 -6.82 -8.86
C PRO A 285 6.28 -7.58 -9.59
N LYS A 286 5.43 -8.33 -8.88
CA LYS A 286 4.32 -9.09 -9.45
C LYS A 286 2.99 -8.34 -9.42
N ALA A 287 2.96 -7.09 -8.96
CA ALA A 287 1.79 -6.24 -9.09
C ALA A 287 1.61 -5.82 -10.55
N GLN A 288 0.45 -6.09 -11.12
CA GLN A 288 0.16 -5.86 -12.54
C GLN A 288 0.01 -4.38 -12.87
N ARG A 289 0.61 -3.97 -13.96
CA ARG A 289 0.79 -2.57 -14.34
C ARG A 289 -0.48 -1.87 -14.83
N HIS A 290 -1.38 -2.50 -15.43
CA HIS A 290 -2.54 -1.87 -16.08
C HIS A 290 -3.88 -2.26 -15.46
N THR A 291 -3.85 -2.71 -14.23
CA THR A 291 -5.06 -3.10 -13.50
C THR A 291 -5.61 -1.94 -12.69
N VAL A 292 -6.93 -1.98 -12.48
CA VAL A 292 -7.63 -1.06 -11.59
C VAL A 292 -7.12 -1.24 -10.15
N TYR A 293 -7.24 -0.16 -9.35
CA TYR A 293 -6.94 -0.20 -7.92
C TYR A 293 -7.33 -1.54 -7.24
N PRO A 294 -6.49 -2.06 -6.31
CA PRO A 294 -5.28 -1.42 -5.79
C PRO A 294 -4.00 -1.72 -6.58
N ALA A 295 -4.00 -2.66 -7.51
CA ALA A 295 -2.78 -3.11 -8.16
C ALA A 295 -2.13 -2.04 -9.04
N GLY A 296 -2.90 -1.32 -9.85
CA GLY A 296 -2.37 -0.36 -10.81
C GLY A 296 -1.65 0.83 -10.19
N SER A 297 -2.02 1.25 -8.98
CA SER A 297 -1.34 2.34 -8.26
C SER A 297 -0.07 1.90 -7.52
N ASN A 298 0.13 0.59 -7.37
CA ASN A 298 1.18 0.01 -6.54
C ASN A 298 2.11 -0.93 -7.29
N ASN A 299 2.09 -0.95 -8.62
CA ASN A 299 3.07 -1.72 -9.36
C ASN A 299 4.46 -1.08 -9.26
N PRO A 300 5.54 -1.84 -9.42
CA PRO A 300 6.89 -1.30 -9.42
C PRO A 300 7.05 -0.27 -10.53
N GLY A 301 7.52 0.92 -10.16
CA GLY A 301 7.69 2.03 -11.09
C GLY A 301 6.47 2.93 -11.27
N ALA A 302 5.29 2.54 -10.78
CA ALA A 302 4.20 3.49 -10.59
C ALA A 302 4.42 4.27 -9.29
N LEU A 303 4.10 5.54 -9.35
CA LEU A 303 4.03 6.41 -8.19
C LEU A 303 2.61 6.91 -8.07
N HIS A 304 2.08 6.89 -6.87
CA HIS A 304 0.82 7.56 -6.59
C HIS A 304 1.03 8.73 -5.64
N PHE A 305 0.32 9.79 -5.97
CA PHE A 305 0.26 11.02 -5.18
C PHE A 305 -1.11 11.04 -4.53
N GLY A 306 -1.16 10.75 -3.24
CA GLY A 306 -2.39 10.75 -2.47
C GLY A 306 -2.78 12.17 -2.09
N ILE A 307 -3.93 12.62 -2.58
CA ILE A 307 -4.43 13.98 -2.41
C ILE A 307 -5.66 13.97 -1.52
N ASP A 308 -5.60 14.66 -0.39
CA ASP A 308 -6.78 15.02 0.37
C ASP A 308 -7.47 16.21 -0.30
N LEU A 309 -8.71 16.00 -0.77
CA LEU A 309 -9.47 16.98 -1.53
C LEU A 309 -9.98 18.11 -0.62
N ALA A 310 -9.78 19.35 -1.02
CA ALA A 310 -10.25 20.50 -0.26
C ALA A 310 -11.79 20.60 -0.22
N ARG A 311 -12.42 20.15 -1.30
CA ARG A 311 -13.88 20.18 -1.47
C ARG A 311 -14.30 18.94 -2.22
N PRO A 312 -14.79 17.88 -1.54
CA PRO A 312 -15.41 16.77 -2.22
C PRO A 312 -16.60 17.30 -2.99
N ASP A 313 -16.64 17.05 -4.29
CA ASP A 313 -17.76 17.45 -5.12
C ASP A 313 -18.98 16.56 -4.86
N GLU A 314 -20.11 16.98 -5.43
CA GLU A 314 -21.37 16.28 -5.30
C GLU A 314 -21.30 14.85 -5.89
N TYR A 315 -20.48 14.66 -6.91
CA TYR A 315 -20.28 13.34 -7.52
C TYR A 315 -19.61 12.38 -6.55
N ILE A 316 -18.56 12.81 -5.87
CA ILE A 316 -17.87 11.99 -4.85
C ILE A 316 -18.79 11.70 -3.69
N ARG A 317 -19.57 12.68 -3.24
CA ARG A 317 -20.58 12.45 -2.18
C ARG A 317 -21.63 11.43 -2.60
N ARG A 318 -22.00 11.42 -3.86
CA ARG A 318 -22.95 10.45 -4.42
C ARG A 318 -22.36 9.05 -4.52
N VAL A 319 -21.11 8.93 -4.93
CA VAL A 319 -20.38 7.65 -5.04
C VAL A 319 -19.99 7.12 -3.65
N MET A 320 -19.80 8.04 -2.70
CA MET A 320 -19.43 7.73 -1.32
C MET A 320 -20.37 8.42 -0.31
N PRO A 321 -21.68 8.09 -0.32
CA PRO A 321 -22.69 8.81 0.46
C PRO A 321 -22.43 8.80 1.96
N ASP A 322 -21.79 7.75 2.46
CA ASP A 322 -21.51 7.56 3.90
C ASP A 322 -20.17 8.20 4.32
N TRP A 323 -19.53 8.97 3.46
CA TRP A 323 -18.30 9.68 3.80
C TRP A 323 -18.66 11.00 4.47
N GLU A 324 -18.74 10.97 5.78
CA GLU A 324 -19.22 12.11 6.57
C GLU A 324 -18.17 13.20 6.75
N GLU A 325 -16.89 12.84 6.68
CA GLU A 325 -15.80 13.78 6.95
C GLU A 325 -14.76 13.83 5.83
N PRO A 326 -14.30 15.04 5.47
CA PRO A 326 -13.07 15.18 4.72
C PRO A 326 -11.87 14.68 5.59
N PRO A 327 -10.78 14.27 4.95
CA PRO A 327 -10.59 14.44 3.52
C PRO A 327 -11.06 13.23 2.72
N VAL A 328 -11.75 13.47 1.63
CA VAL A 328 -11.87 12.46 0.57
C VAL A 328 -10.53 12.40 -0.12
N HIS A 329 -9.96 11.21 -0.13
CA HIS A 329 -8.63 10.93 -0.64
C HIS A 329 -8.69 10.42 -2.07
N MET A 330 -7.84 10.95 -2.94
CA MET A 330 -7.68 10.51 -4.32
C MET A 330 -6.21 10.27 -4.63
N ASP A 331 -5.89 9.09 -5.16
CA ASP A 331 -4.57 8.80 -5.68
C ASP A 331 -4.48 9.19 -7.16
N LEU A 332 -3.56 10.10 -7.47
CA LEU A 332 -3.11 10.38 -8.83
C LEU A 332 -1.93 9.51 -9.17
N VAL A 333 -1.94 8.84 -10.30
CA VAL A 333 -0.91 7.85 -10.67
C VAL A 333 -0.08 8.36 -11.83
N THR A 334 1.25 8.31 -11.67
CA THR A 334 2.21 8.48 -12.76
C THR A 334 2.87 7.13 -13.06
N LEU A 335 2.96 6.80 -14.34
CA LEU A 335 3.67 5.62 -14.84
C LEU A 335 4.99 6.05 -15.47
N ASP A 336 5.92 5.10 -15.61
CA ASP A 336 7.21 5.32 -16.28
C ASP A 336 8.03 6.48 -15.69
N SER A 337 7.87 6.70 -14.39
CA SER A 337 8.56 7.78 -13.68
C SER A 337 10.04 7.46 -13.46
N THR A 338 10.85 8.51 -13.48
CA THR A 338 12.22 8.49 -12.99
C THR A 338 12.26 9.24 -11.67
N VAL A 339 12.82 8.61 -10.63
CA VAL A 339 13.00 9.21 -9.31
C VAL A 339 14.46 9.16 -8.94
N GLU A 340 14.99 10.32 -8.58
CA GLU A 340 16.39 10.47 -8.16
C GLU A 340 16.47 11.10 -6.78
N SER A 341 17.35 10.59 -5.93
CA SER A 341 17.79 11.26 -4.72
C SER A 341 19.02 12.13 -5.03
N ILE A 342 18.93 13.41 -4.68
CA ILE A 342 19.92 14.42 -5.05
C ILE A 342 20.47 15.10 -3.81
N THR A 343 21.81 15.08 -3.66
CA THR A 343 22.56 15.89 -2.72
C THR A 343 23.47 16.85 -3.49
N ALA A 344 24.19 17.73 -2.79
CA ALA A 344 25.18 18.61 -3.43
C ALA A 344 26.25 17.83 -4.21
N ASN A 345 26.58 16.60 -3.80
CA ASN A 345 27.74 15.85 -4.30
C ASN A 345 27.35 14.56 -5.03
N ALA A 346 26.10 14.16 -5.03
CA ALA A 346 25.68 12.86 -5.59
C ALA A 346 24.25 12.90 -6.09
N ARG A 347 24.01 12.08 -7.13
CA ARG A 347 22.68 11.80 -7.66
C ARG A 347 22.56 10.29 -7.79
N GLN A 348 21.54 9.72 -7.16
CA GLN A 348 21.24 8.28 -7.19
C GLN A 348 19.83 8.04 -7.72
N ARG A 349 19.75 7.22 -8.75
CA ARG A 349 18.47 6.82 -9.35
C ARG A 349 17.82 5.72 -8.55
N LEU A 350 16.59 5.91 -8.10
CA LEU A 350 15.77 4.95 -7.37
C LEU A 350 14.78 4.26 -8.29
N LEU A 351 14.14 5.03 -9.19
CA LEU A 351 13.36 4.53 -10.31
C LEU A 351 13.96 5.06 -11.61
N ASP A 352 13.93 4.22 -12.63
CA ASP A 352 14.49 4.51 -13.96
C ASP A 352 13.44 4.20 -15.02
N GLY A 353 12.69 5.20 -15.48
CA GLY A 353 11.64 5.03 -16.48
C GLY A 353 10.62 3.96 -16.10
N GLY A 354 10.20 3.90 -14.84
CA GLY A 354 9.26 2.91 -14.33
C GLY A 354 9.88 1.60 -13.85
N PHE A 355 11.22 1.51 -13.80
CA PHE A 355 11.90 0.35 -13.25
C PHE A 355 12.47 0.67 -11.86
N LEU A 356 12.11 -0.13 -10.86
CA LEU A 356 12.65 0.01 -9.50
C LEU A 356 14.06 -0.58 -9.43
N THR A 357 15.08 0.29 -9.26
CA THR A 357 16.49 -0.12 -9.31
C THR A 357 16.88 -1.11 -8.22
N ALA A 358 16.21 -1.06 -7.08
CA ALA A 358 16.41 -2.00 -5.96
C ALA A 358 16.18 -3.47 -6.35
N LEU A 359 15.40 -3.77 -7.40
CA LEU A 359 15.23 -5.14 -7.89
C LEU A 359 16.54 -5.77 -8.42
N ARG A 360 17.55 -4.96 -8.69
CA ARG A 360 18.91 -5.41 -9.09
C ARG A 360 19.92 -5.39 -7.94
N ASP A 361 19.49 -5.00 -6.73
CA ASP A 361 20.40 -4.98 -5.57
C ASP A 361 20.85 -6.42 -5.26
N PRO A 362 22.17 -6.67 -5.08
CA PRO A 362 22.68 -8.01 -4.79
C PRO A 362 22.05 -8.68 -3.56
N ALA A 363 21.72 -7.91 -2.52
CA ALA A 363 21.06 -8.46 -1.33
C ALA A 363 19.64 -8.91 -1.63
N VAL A 364 18.92 -8.19 -2.50
CA VAL A 364 17.58 -8.58 -2.96
C VAL A 364 17.64 -9.86 -3.80
N VAL A 365 18.62 -9.97 -4.71
CA VAL A 365 18.82 -11.17 -5.53
C VAL A 365 19.14 -12.39 -4.66
N VAL A 366 20.01 -12.23 -3.67
CA VAL A 366 20.36 -13.29 -2.71
C VAL A 366 19.14 -13.69 -1.88
N ALA A 367 18.37 -12.72 -1.39
CA ALA A 367 17.14 -12.99 -0.64
C ALA A 367 16.09 -13.71 -1.51
N ALA A 368 15.95 -13.34 -2.78
CA ALA A 368 15.03 -13.98 -3.71
C ALA A 368 15.36 -15.47 -3.94
N ALA A 369 16.64 -15.84 -3.96
CA ALA A 369 17.08 -17.21 -4.17
C ALA A 369 16.57 -18.20 -3.10
N VAL A 370 16.18 -17.71 -1.91
CA VAL A 370 15.56 -18.51 -0.86
C VAL A 370 14.17 -19.02 -1.26
N TYR A 371 13.48 -18.25 -2.10
CA TYR A 371 12.08 -18.50 -2.48
C TYR A 371 11.94 -19.15 -3.87
N GLY A 372 13.00 -19.13 -4.69
CA GLY A 372 12.98 -19.70 -6.02
C GLY A 372 14.01 -19.08 -6.96
N ASP A 373 13.74 -19.13 -8.27
CA ASP A 373 14.58 -18.47 -9.26
C ASP A 373 14.48 -16.94 -9.12
N PRO A 374 15.59 -16.26 -8.77
CA PRO A 374 15.59 -14.81 -8.57
C PRO A 374 15.17 -14.03 -9.84
N ILE A 375 15.54 -14.52 -11.02
CA ILE A 375 15.18 -13.87 -12.29
C ILE A 375 13.66 -13.87 -12.43
N ALA A 376 13.06 -15.04 -12.33
CA ALA A 376 11.61 -15.18 -12.47
C ALA A 376 10.84 -14.44 -11.35
N LEU A 377 11.39 -14.38 -10.13
CA LEU A 377 10.75 -13.68 -9.01
C LEU A 377 10.81 -12.17 -9.14
N LEU A 378 11.96 -11.61 -9.58
CA LEU A 378 12.18 -10.16 -9.61
C LEU A 378 11.83 -9.52 -10.95
N GLU A 379 11.47 -10.32 -11.97
CA GLU A 379 10.92 -9.80 -13.21
C GLU A 379 9.58 -9.10 -12.95
N THR A 380 9.43 -7.89 -13.50
CA THR A 380 8.19 -7.13 -13.35
C THR A 380 7.13 -7.60 -14.34
N GLU A 381 5.89 -7.71 -13.89
CA GLU A 381 4.75 -7.94 -14.77
C GLU A 381 4.52 -6.70 -15.66
N THR A 382 4.44 -6.88 -16.96
CA THR A 382 4.24 -5.83 -17.96
C THR A 382 2.77 -5.61 -18.32
#